data_3ad2c5415acaf9cac4826912fae5ee59
#
_entry.id   3ad2c5415acaf9cac4826912fae5ee59
#
_cell.length_a   1.000
_cell.length_b   1.000
_cell.length_c   1.000
_cell.angle_alpha   90.00
_cell.angle_beta   90.00
_cell.angle_gamma   90.00
#
_symmetry.space_group_name_H-M   'P 1'
#
loop_
_entity.id
_entity.type
_entity.pdbx_description
1 polymer ?
#
loop_
_entity_poly.entity_id
_entity_poly.type
_entity_poly.pdbx_seq_one_letter_code
_entity_poly.pdbx_strand_id
1 'polypeptide(L)'
;MLNLNNIFPTKQFQGKYCLSPFVMIEVTINGDVRMCGCSAWMPTTIGNLKKTTLKEMLHSDLAQKIRQSIIDGSYVYCNEKLCGVIANNSLNTINTVPANIRELFDDPAKFEMPHHISFQGDETCNLSCPSCRTKIIKTPKDQQAEQLRIGEIVSNNLFHQASDKKIKVECSGTGEVFASPMLMNFINSIDCSKFPNLELDIGTNGLMCEQNWHRLGDKHRAIKKITVSIDASQAGTYEKLRRGGKWPKILEAMKFLQSKKHELGFALHTRIIVQQQNYTQMESFYNLCQTFDVDTVEYSRVTNWGTWNFLEFNSHDVLNPVHPEYALAQAELARVKQLSGTWFAGM
;
A
#
# COMPACT_ATOMS: atom_id res chain seq x y z
N MET A 1 14.86 36.14 22.60
CA MET A 1 14.26 36.38 21.28
C MET A 1 13.69 35.04 20.82
N LEU A 2 12.37 34.89 20.83
CA LEU A 2 11.71 33.72 20.24
C LEU A 2 11.98 33.73 18.73
N ASN A 3 12.53 32.63 18.22
CA ASN A 3 12.89 32.50 16.82
C ASN A 3 11.57 32.36 16.02
N LEU A 4 11.10 33.47 15.42
CA LEU A 4 9.84 33.54 14.65
C LEU A 4 9.84 32.69 13.41
N ASN A 5 10.97 32.10 13.00
CA ASN A 5 11.05 31.17 11.87
C ASN A 5 10.33 29.81 12.11
N ASN A 6 9.91 29.52 13.35
CA ASN A 6 9.13 28.32 13.67
C ASN A 6 7.60 28.52 13.57
N ILE A 7 7.13 29.72 13.20
CA ILE A 7 5.69 30.05 13.15
C ILE A 7 5.13 29.97 11.73
N PHE A 8 5.98 30.08 10.71
CA PHE A 8 5.58 29.91 9.32
C PHE A 8 6.26 28.66 8.73
N PRO A 9 5.49 27.71 8.17
CA PRO A 9 6.09 26.58 7.50
C PRO A 9 7.01 27.09 6.39
N THR A 10 8.27 26.67 6.44
CA THR A 10 9.21 26.94 5.36
C THR A 10 8.65 26.32 4.08
N LYS A 11 8.61 27.05 2.97
CA LYS A 11 8.19 26.55 1.65
C LYS A 11 9.29 25.64 1.07
N GLN A 12 9.64 24.60 1.82
CA GLN A 12 10.81 23.74 1.58
C GLN A 12 10.70 22.99 0.23
N PHE A 13 9.47 22.71 -0.20
CA PHE A 13 9.21 21.96 -1.44
C PHE A 13 8.59 22.83 -2.53
N GLN A 14 8.88 24.12 -2.54
CA GLN A 14 8.38 25.03 -3.58
C GLN A 14 8.78 24.56 -4.97
N GLY A 15 7.84 24.55 -5.92
CA GLY A 15 8.05 24.02 -7.28
C GLY A 15 8.05 22.50 -7.38
N LYS A 16 7.78 21.79 -6.29
CA LYS A 16 7.55 20.35 -6.26
C LYS A 16 6.08 20.03 -6.04
N TYR A 17 5.66 18.81 -6.42
CA TYR A 17 4.30 18.36 -6.17
C TYR A 17 4.18 16.88 -5.82
N CYS A 18 3.12 16.55 -5.09
CA CYS A 18 2.64 15.20 -4.83
C CYS A 18 1.20 15.06 -5.36
N LEU A 19 0.93 14.04 -6.16
CA LEU A 19 -0.40 13.79 -6.72
C LEU A 19 -1.39 13.21 -5.70
N SER A 20 -0.91 12.54 -4.65
CA SER A 20 -1.78 11.75 -3.75
C SER A 20 -3.03 12.50 -3.30
N PRO A 21 -3.00 13.73 -2.76
CA PRO A 21 -4.20 14.44 -2.32
C PRO A 21 -5.18 14.83 -3.43
N PHE A 22 -4.78 14.67 -4.70
CA PHE A 22 -5.59 15.02 -5.87
C PHE A 22 -6.13 13.79 -6.60
N VAL A 23 -5.66 12.58 -6.30
CA VAL A 23 -6.05 11.40 -7.07
C VAL A 23 -6.43 10.20 -6.21
N MET A 24 -6.05 10.18 -4.92
CA MET A 24 -6.25 9.00 -4.10
C MET A 24 -6.85 9.29 -2.73
N ILE A 25 -7.48 8.27 -2.19
CA ILE A 25 -7.85 8.15 -0.79
C ILE A 25 -7.43 6.80 -0.23
N GLU A 26 -7.12 6.79 1.05
CA GLU A 26 -7.06 5.59 1.87
C GLU A 26 -8.33 5.52 2.74
N VAL A 27 -8.94 4.35 2.80
CA VAL A 27 -10.05 4.07 3.71
C VAL A 27 -9.63 2.98 4.67
N THR A 28 -9.68 3.28 5.96
CA THR A 28 -9.30 2.34 7.01
C THR A 28 -10.45 1.41 7.40
N ILE A 29 -10.12 0.36 8.16
CA ILE A 29 -11.08 -0.57 8.77
C ILE A 29 -12.21 0.12 9.55
N ASN A 30 -11.94 1.29 10.13
CA ASN A 30 -12.93 2.05 10.92
C ASN A 30 -13.77 3.01 10.06
N GLY A 31 -13.50 3.09 8.76
CA GLY A 31 -14.14 4.02 7.84
C GLY A 31 -13.53 5.42 7.84
N ASP A 32 -12.37 5.62 8.49
CA ASP A 32 -11.64 6.87 8.40
C ASP A 32 -11.03 7.05 7.02
N VAL A 33 -11.08 8.28 6.50
CA VAL A 33 -10.60 8.63 5.16
C VAL A 33 -9.39 9.55 5.25
N ARG A 34 -8.35 9.24 4.48
CA ARG A 34 -7.15 10.06 4.27
C ARG A 34 -6.92 10.33 2.79
N MET A 35 -6.21 11.39 2.49
CA MET A 35 -5.86 11.76 1.10
C MET A 35 -4.43 11.33 0.73
N CYS A 36 -4.03 10.16 1.22
CA CYS A 36 -2.71 9.55 0.98
C CYS A 36 -2.81 8.05 1.19
N GLY A 37 -1.85 7.27 0.68
CA GLY A 37 -1.84 5.80 0.76
C GLY A 37 -1.32 5.21 2.07
N CYS A 38 -0.93 6.04 3.05
CA CYS A 38 -0.39 5.51 4.31
C CYS A 38 -0.56 6.52 5.45
N SER A 39 -1.09 6.04 6.57
CA SER A 39 -1.28 6.84 7.80
C SER A 39 0.03 7.33 8.42
N ALA A 40 1.15 6.62 8.19
CA ALA A 40 2.45 7.06 8.63
C ALA A 40 2.97 8.27 7.82
N TRP A 41 2.56 8.39 6.56
CA TRP A 41 2.97 9.49 5.67
C TRP A 41 2.09 10.72 5.83
N MET A 42 0.80 10.53 6.00
CA MET A 42 -0.19 11.59 6.27
C MET A 42 -1.14 11.11 7.37
N PRO A 43 -0.87 11.43 8.64
CA PRO A 43 -1.68 10.95 9.76
C PRO A 43 -3.06 11.60 9.83
N THR A 44 -3.26 12.74 9.16
CA THR A 44 -4.50 13.52 9.19
C THR A 44 -5.62 12.83 8.43
N THR A 45 -6.76 12.59 9.09
CA THR A 45 -8.00 12.13 8.47
C THR A 45 -8.88 13.30 8.07
N ILE A 46 -9.57 13.21 6.92
CA ILE A 46 -10.53 14.22 6.47
C ILE A 46 -11.95 13.96 6.94
N GLY A 47 -12.20 12.80 7.53
CA GLY A 47 -13.48 12.41 8.09
C GLY A 47 -13.66 10.91 8.19
N ASN A 48 -14.90 10.47 8.45
CA ASN A 48 -15.27 9.07 8.62
C ASN A 48 -16.56 8.74 7.88
N LEU A 49 -16.55 7.72 7.02
CA LEU A 49 -17.67 7.31 6.16
C LEU A 49 -18.93 6.86 6.91
N LYS A 50 -18.84 6.54 8.20
CA LYS A 50 -20.00 6.24 9.06
C LYS A 50 -20.78 7.51 9.45
N LYS A 51 -20.16 8.69 9.31
CA LYS A 51 -20.72 9.97 9.80
C LYS A 51 -21.02 10.97 8.69
N THR A 52 -20.25 10.93 7.62
CA THR A 52 -20.25 11.96 6.58
C THR A 52 -20.02 11.29 5.23
N THR A 53 -20.62 11.80 4.16
CA THR A 53 -20.41 11.28 2.81
C THR A 53 -18.98 11.57 2.31
N LEU A 54 -18.49 10.73 1.42
CA LEU A 54 -17.16 10.96 0.82
C LEU A 54 -17.09 12.33 0.13
N LYS A 55 -18.17 12.73 -0.57
CA LYS A 55 -18.23 14.02 -1.25
C LYS A 55 -18.05 15.18 -0.29
N GLU A 56 -18.77 15.20 0.83
CA GLU A 56 -18.63 16.26 1.85
C GLU A 56 -17.21 16.30 2.43
N MET A 57 -16.60 15.14 2.70
CA MET A 57 -15.23 15.07 3.20
C MET A 57 -14.23 15.64 2.19
N LEU A 58 -14.34 15.28 0.92
CA LEU A 58 -13.42 15.72 -0.15
C LEU A 58 -13.52 17.22 -0.43
N HIS A 59 -14.66 17.85 -0.13
CA HIS A 59 -14.90 19.30 -0.27
C HIS A 59 -14.77 20.07 1.05
N SER A 60 -14.42 19.42 2.16
CA SER A 60 -14.23 20.08 3.44
C SER A 60 -13.07 21.07 3.42
N ASP A 61 -13.10 22.07 4.31
CA ASP A 61 -12.02 23.04 4.50
C ASP A 61 -10.68 22.34 4.77
N LEU A 62 -10.70 21.23 5.52
CA LEU A 62 -9.50 20.47 5.81
C LEU A 62 -8.91 19.83 4.55
N ALA A 63 -9.74 19.20 3.71
CA ALA A 63 -9.29 18.61 2.45
C ALA A 63 -8.70 19.67 1.51
N GLN A 64 -9.32 20.86 1.45
CA GLN A 64 -8.80 22.00 0.68
C GLN A 64 -7.44 22.48 1.23
N LYS A 65 -7.30 22.62 2.56
CA LYS A 65 -6.02 23.01 3.20
C LYS A 65 -4.93 21.99 2.94
N ILE A 66 -5.24 20.69 2.94
CA ILE A 66 -4.28 19.64 2.60
C ILE A 66 -3.77 19.83 1.16
N ARG A 67 -4.68 19.99 0.18
CA ARG A 67 -4.30 20.23 -1.23
C ARG A 67 -3.50 21.53 -1.38
N GLN A 68 -3.94 22.59 -0.71
CA GLN A 68 -3.25 23.87 -0.73
C GLN A 68 -1.81 23.78 -0.20
N SER A 69 -1.58 22.96 0.83
CA SER A 69 -0.24 22.73 1.38
C SER A 69 0.73 22.07 0.39
N ILE A 70 0.21 21.30 -0.56
CA ILE A 70 1.01 20.74 -1.66
C ILE A 70 1.33 21.82 -2.68
N ILE A 71 0.35 22.65 -3.04
CA ILE A 71 0.47 23.72 -4.05
C ILE A 71 1.47 24.77 -3.59
N ASP A 72 1.41 25.19 -2.34
CA ASP A 72 2.30 26.22 -1.77
C ASP A 72 3.67 25.69 -1.34
N GLY A 73 3.88 24.37 -1.39
CA GLY A 73 5.14 23.71 -1.06
C GLY A 73 5.42 23.58 0.45
N SER A 74 4.43 23.80 1.32
CA SER A 74 4.59 23.71 2.77
C SER A 74 4.52 22.27 3.31
N TYR A 75 3.71 21.39 2.70
CA TYR A 75 3.54 19.98 3.07
C TYR A 75 3.24 19.73 4.56
N VAL A 76 2.64 20.70 5.25
CA VAL A 76 2.44 20.69 6.71
C VAL A 76 1.62 19.51 7.27
N TYR A 77 0.90 18.80 6.41
CA TYR A 77 0.14 17.60 6.78
C TYR A 77 0.90 16.29 6.50
N CYS A 78 2.10 16.38 5.90
CA CYS A 78 2.92 15.22 5.55
C CYS A 78 4.01 14.97 6.59
N ASN A 79 4.31 13.69 6.83
CA ASN A 79 5.47 13.31 7.63
C ASN A 79 6.70 13.20 6.74
N GLU A 80 7.56 14.21 6.75
CA GLU A 80 8.73 14.30 5.88
C GLU A 80 9.72 13.15 6.08
N LYS A 81 9.82 12.62 7.31
CA LYS A 81 10.76 11.54 7.65
C LYS A 81 10.27 10.17 7.25
N LEU A 82 8.95 9.95 7.28
CA LEU A 82 8.36 8.64 7.03
C LEU A 82 7.83 8.50 5.59
N CYS A 83 7.52 9.62 4.91
CA CYS A 83 7.10 9.58 3.52
C CYS A 83 8.30 9.29 2.61
N GLY A 84 8.35 8.08 2.02
CA GLY A 84 9.46 7.68 1.15
C GLY A 84 9.66 8.60 -0.05
N VAL A 85 8.60 9.22 -0.57
CA VAL A 85 8.71 10.18 -1.68
C VAL A 85 9.44 11.46 -1.26
N ILE A 86 9.14 11.97 -0.06
CA ILE A 86 9.78 13.17 0.48
C ILE A 86 11.19 12.83 0.96
N ALA A 87 11.33 11.81 1.79
CA ALA A 87 12.61 11.41 2.39
C ALA A 87 13.68 11.07 1.34
N ASN A 88 13.29 10.50 0.19
CA ASN A 88 14.19 10.17 -0.92
C ASN A 88 14.31 11.29 -1.97
N ASN A 89 13.79 12.50 -1.68
CA ASN A 89 13.79 13.63 -2.60
C ASN A 89 13.21 13.29 -4.00
N SER A 90 12.16 12.43 -4.02
CA SER A 90 11.56 11.89 -5.25
C SER A 90 10.30 12.64 -5.69
N LEU A 91 10.02 13.82 -5.10
CA LEU A 91 8.91 14.67 -5.54
C LEU A 91 9.13 15.17 -6.97
N ASN A 92 8.10 15.05 -7.79
CA ASN A 92 8.12 15.58 -9.14
C ASN A 92 8.13 17.12 -9.16
N THR A 93 8.54 17.72 -10.27
CA THR A 93 8.49 19.18 -10.45
C THR A 93 7.12 19.62 -10.94
N ILE A 94 6.65 20.81 -10.51
CA ILE A 94 5.33 21.36 -10.85
C ILE A 94 5.08 21.43 -12.37
N ASN A 95 6.15 21.59 -13.16
CA ASN A 95 6.05 21.66 -14.63
C ASN A 95 5.67 20.30 -15.26
N THR A 96 5.79 19.20 -14.53
CA THR A 96 5.45 17.85 -15.02
C THR A 96 4.06 17.39 -14.54
N VAL A 97 3.26 18.26 -13.93
CA VAL A 97 1.87 17.94 -13.52
C VAL A 97 1.07 17.57 -14.78
N PRO A 98 0.40 16.40 -14.80
CA PRO A 98 -0.46 16.01 -15.91
C PRO A 98 -1.55 17.05 -16.18
N ALA A 99 -1.89 17.30 -17.43
CA ALA A 99 -2.83 18.36 -17.83
C ALA A 99 -4.20 18.21 -17.13
N ASN A 100 -4.71 16.98 -17.03
CA ASN A 100 -5.97 16.66 -16.34
C ASN A 100 -5.94 16.90 -14.83
N ILE A 101 -4.75 17.03 -14.22
CA ILE A 101 -4.58 17.32 -12.81
C ILE A 101 -4.27 18.80 -12.58
N ARG A 102 -3.71 19.47 -13.59
CA ARG A 102 -3.35 20.89 -13.48
C ARG A 102 -4.54 21.78 -13.11
N GLU A 103 -5.71 21.50 -13.68
CA GLU A 103 -6.94 22.22 -13.33
C GLU A 103 -7.30 22.10 -11.85
N LEU A 104 -6.96 20.98 -11.21
CA LEU A 104 -7.17 20.77 -9.78
C LEU A 104 -6.15 21.50 -8.90
N PHE A 105 -4.97 21.84 -9.47
CA PHE A 105 -4.00 22.70 -8.81
C PHE A 105 -4.44 24.16 -8.86
N ASP A 106 -5.05 24.58 -9.98
CA ASP A 106 -5.56 25.94 -10.14
C ASP A 106 -6.85 26.14 -9.31
N ASP A 107 -7.70 25.11 -9.23
CA ASP A 107 -8.93 25.12 -8.46
C ASP A 107 -9.17 23.76 -7.77
N PRO A 108 -8.65 23.55 -6.55
CA PRO A 108 -8.83 22.30 -5.79
C PRO A 108 -10.29 21.95 -5.47
N ALA A 109 -11.21 22.90 -5.57
CA ALA A 109 -12.64 22.65 -5.36
C ALA A 109 -13.29 21.84 -6.50
N LYS A 110 -12.66 21.78 -7.67
CA LYS A 110 -13.10 20.96 -8.81
C LYS A 110 -12.85 19.46 -8.62
N PHE A 111 -12.22 19.05 -7.52
CA PHE A 111 -11.99 17.64 -7.25
C PHE A 111 -13.35 16.93 -7.03
N GLU A 112 -13.66 15.96 -7.88
CA GLU A 112 -14.94 15.24 -7.81
C GLU A 112 -14.79 13.91 -7.04
N MET A 113 -13.97 13.00 -7.59
CA MET A 113 -13.81 11.64 -7.07
C MET A 113 -12.36 11.17 -7.22
N PRO A 114 -11.84 10.37 -6.28
CA PRO A 114 -10.52 9.79 -6.40
C PRO A 114 -10.48 8.75 -7.52
N HIS A 115 -9.35 8.71 -8.22
CA HIS A 115 -9.07 7.67 -9.23
C HIS A 115 -8.37 6.46 -8.61
N HIS A 116 -7.83 6.58 -7.40
CA HIS A 116 -7.14 5.53 -6.67
C HIS A 116 -7.71 5.44 -5.25
N ILE A 117 -8.18 4.27 -4.91
CA ILE A 117 -8.78 3.95 -3.63
C ILE A 117 -7.92 2.87 -2.99
N SER A 118 -7.26 3.18 -1.88
CA SER A 118 -6.57 2.19 -1.05
C SER A 118 -7.51 1.79 0.08
N PHE A 119 -7.98 0.54 0.04
CA PHE A 119 -8.87 0.01 1.07
C PHE A 119 -8.10 -0.97 1.96
N GLN A 120 -7.86 -0.56 3.20
CA GLN A 120 -7.07 -1.32 4.16
C GLN A 120 -7.82 -2.55 4.72
N GLY A 121 -9.14 -2.57 4.61
CA GLY A 121 -9.98 -3.69 5.05
C GLY A 121 -9.87 -3.98 6.55
N ASP A 122 -9.87 -5.26 6.89
CA ASP A 122 -9.72 -5.72 8.27
C ASP A 122 -8.30 -6.25 8.57
N GLU A 123 -8.05 -6.58 9.83
CA GLU A 123 -6.75 -7.11 10.28
C GLU A 123 -6.65 -8.63 10.18
N THR A 124 -7.69 -9.32 9.69
CA THR A 124 -7.69 -10.80 9.58
C THR A 124 -6.54 -11.27 8.70
N CYS A 125 -5.69 -12.13 9.26
CA CYS A 125 -4.54 -12.69 8.57
C CYS A 125 -4.23 -14.08 9.11
N ASN A 126 -3.86 -14.98 8.22
CA ASN A 126 -3.44 -16.35 8.53
C ASN A 126 -1.97 -16.46 8.96
N LEU A 127 -1.23 -15.33 8.96
CA LEU A 127 0.17 -15.24 9.40
C LEU A 127 0.32 -14.30 10.61
N SER A 128 1.46 -14.42 11.29
CA SER A 128 1.88 -13.53 12.38
C SER A 128 3.33 -13.06 12.20
N CYS A 129 3.63 -12.44 11.04
CA CYS A 129 4.96 -11.93 10.72
C CYS A 129 5.50 -11.01 11.82
N PRO A 130 6.72 -11.22 12.33
CA PRO A 130 7.25 -10.45 13.47
C PRO A 130 7.29 -8.94 13.27
N SER A 131 7.56 -8.50 12.04
CA SER A 131 7.56 -7.07 11.68
C SER A 131 6.17 -6.43 11.65
N CYS A 132 5.08 -7.24 11.65
CA CYS A 132 3.72 -6.76 11.45
C CYS A 132 2.85 -6.98 12.69
N ARG A 133 2.93 -8.15 13.34
CA ARG A 133 2.05 -8.52 14.45
C ARG A 133 2.62 -9.64 15.32
N THR A 134 2.14 -9.72 16.56
CA THR A 134 2.63 -10.70 17.55
C THR A 134 1.88 -12.03 17.49
N LYS A 135 0.64 -12.04 16.96
CA LYS A 135 -0.24 -13.23 16.89
C LYS A 135 -1.05 -13.25 15.59
N ILE A 136 -1.57 -14.41 15.23
CA ILE A 136 -2.58 -14.55 14.17
C ILE A 136 -3.84 -13.80 14.61
N ILE A 137 -4.37 -12.94 13.71
CA ILE A 137 -5.60 -12.19 13.96
C ILE A 137 -6.71 -12.79 13.10
N LYS A 138 -7.81 -13.13 13.75
CA LYS A 138 -9.07 -13.50 13.12
C LYS A 138 -10.14 -12.60 13.71
N THR A 139 -10.91 -11.95 12.85
CA THR A 139 -12.03 -11.15 13.30
C THR A 139 -13.03 -12.05 14.05
N PRO A 140 -13.34 -11.72 15.31
CA PRO A 140 -14.38 -12.41 16.08
C PRO A 140 -15.72 -12.40 15.35
N LYS A 141 -16.50 -13.48 15.50
CA LYS A 141 -17.78 -13.64 14.78
C LYS A 141 -18.78 -12.51 15.09
N ASP A 142 -18.81 -12.03 16.30
CA ASP A 142 -19.64 -10.91 16.78
C ASP A 142 -19.26 -9.57 16.12
N GLN A 143 -18.00 -9.41 15.71
CA GLN A 143 -17.51 -8.22 15.03
C GLN A 143 -17.59 -8.33 13.50
N GLN A 144 -17.73 -9.52 12.93
CA GLN A 144 -17.79 -9.72 11.48
C GLN A 144 -18.96 -8.96 10.85
N ALA A 145 -20.13 -8.93 11.48
CA ALA A 145 -21.28 -8.21 10.97
C ALA A 145 -21.05 -6.70 10.85
N GLU A 146 -20.40 -6.09 11.84
CA GLU A 146 -20.07 -4.66 11.79
C GLU A 146 -19.00 -4.38 10.73
N GLN A 147 -18.02 -5.24 10.56
CA GLN A 147 -16.99 -5.08 9.51
C GLN A 147 -17.59 -5.22 8.11
N LEU A 148 -18.49 -6.19 7.89
CA LEU A 148 -19.20 -6.31 6.62
C LEU A 148 -20.01 -5.05 6.34
N ARG A 149 -20.69 -4.51 7.35
CA ARG A 149 -21.45 -3.24 7.24
C ARG A 149 -20.53 -2.07 6.86
N ILE A 150 -19.33 -1.98 7.41
CA ILE A 150 -18.36 -0.95 7.02
C ILE A 150 -17.97 -1.12 5.54
N GLY A 151 -17.68 -2.34 5.09
CA GLY A 151 -17.41 -2.63 3.69
C GLY A 151 -18.55 -2.19 2.76
N GLU A 152 -19.81 -2.43 3.15
CA GLU A 152 -20.98 -1.96 2.40
C GLU A 152 -21.10 -0.43 2.36
N ILE A 153 -20.87 0.26 3.50
CA ILE A 153 -20.86 1.73 3.54
C ILE A 153 -19.79 2.28 2.60
N VAL A 154 -18.59 1.71 2.64
CA VAL A 154 -17.48 2.09 1.76
C VAL A 154 -17.88 1.89 0.30
N SER A 155 -18.39 0.71 -0.04
CA SER A 155 -18.83 0.40 -1.40
C SER A 155 -19.92 1.35 -1.88
N ASN A 156 -20.94 1.60 -1.07
CA ASN A 156 -22.05 2.51 -1.41
C ASN A 156 -21.60 3.96 -1.60
N ASN A 157 -20.60 4.42 -0.86
CA ASN A 157 -20.04 5.77 -1.04
C ASN A 157 -19.17 5.90 -2.29
N LEU A 158 -18.44 4.85 -2.64
CA LEU A 158 -17.45 4.88 -3.73
C LEU A 158 -18.04 4.48 -5.09
N PHE A 159 -19.00 3.56 -5.09
CA PHE A 159 -19.52 2.90 -6.30
C PHE A 159 -21.03 3.09 -6.51
N HIS A 160 -21.60 4.21 -6.02
CA HIS A 160 -23.03 4.47 -6.13
C HIS A 160 -23.49 4.89 -7.53
N GLN A 161 -22.60 5.45 -8.35
CA GLN A 161 -22.89 5.87 -9.72
C GLN A 161 -21.94 5.19 -10.70
N ALA A 162 -22.48 4.72 -11.81
CA ALA A 162 -21.69 4.14 -12.90
C ALA A 162 -20.67 5.16 -13.45
N SER A 163 -19.49 4.68 -13.81
CA SER A 163 -18.44 5.51 -14.37
C SER A 163 -17.59 4.72 -15.37
N ASP A 164 -17.30 5.34 -16.50
CA ASP A 164 -16.33 4.88 -17.49
C ASP A 164 -14.90 5.35 -17.21
N LYS A 165 -14.73 6.21 -16.17
CA LYS A 165 -13.41 6.63 -15.73
C LYS A 165 -12.62 5.43 -15.19
N LYS A 166 -11.31 5.46 -15.40
CA LYS A 166 -10.40 4.49 -14.80
C LYS A 166 -10.41 4.68 -13.28
N ILE A 167 -10.77 3.63 -12.54
CA ILE A 167 -10.73 3.60 -11.07
C ILE A 167 -9.84 2.45 -10.65
N LYS A 168 -8.80 2.77 -9.89
CA LYS A 168 -7.90 1.80 -9.28
C LYS A 168 -8.31 1.56 -7.84
N VAL A 169 -8.55 0.30 -7.48
CA VAL A 169 -8.80 -0.14 -6.12
C VAL A 169 -7.66 -1.02 -5.66
N GLU A 170 -6.96 -0.58 -4.64
CA GLU A 170 -5.90 -1.34 -3.99
C GLU A 170 -6.45 -1.96 -2.70
N CYS A 171 -6.49 -3.29 -2.67
CA CYS A 171 -6.83 -4.08 -1.50
C CYS A 171 -5.54 -4.68 -0.93
N SER A 172 -5.02 -4.06 0.12
CA SER A 172 -3.77 -4.48 0.76
C SER A 172 -3.71 -3.90 2.18
N GLY A 173 -2.59 -4.09 2.88
CA GLY A 173 -2.30 -3.34 4.10
C GLY A 173 -2.38 -4.17 5.36
N THR A 174 -3.40 -3.96 6.20
CA THR A 174 -3.40 -4.48 7.56
C THR A 174 -3.74 -5.97 7.69
N GLY A 175 -4.40 -6.58 6.69
CA GLY A 175 -4.83 -7.98 6.71
C GLY A 175 -4.30 -8.81 5.55
N GLU A 176 -4.98 -9.93 5.31
CA GLU A 176 -4.77 -10.80 4.15
C GLU A 176 -6.07 -10.90 3.35
N VAL A 177 -6.04 -10.45 2.11
CA VAL A 177 -7.25 -10.34 1.26
C VAL A 177 -7.99 -11.67 1.16
N PHE A 178 -7.29 -12.76 0.90
CA PHE A 178 -7.90 -14.09 0.74
C PHE A 178 -8.32 -14.76 2.05
N ALA A 179 -7.92 -14.19 3.21
CA ALA A 179 -8.38 -14.63 4.53
C ALA A 179 -9.53 -13.77 5.07
N SER A 180 -9.68 -12.54 4.60
CA SER A 180 -10.65 -11.55 5.10
C SER A 180 -12.02 -11.72 4.45
N PRO A 181 -13.08 -12.05 5.23
CA PRO A 181 -14.46 -12.01 4.73
C PRO A 181 -14.88 -10.62 4.28
N MET A 182 -14.46 -9.57 4.97
CA MET A 182 -14.80 -8.19 4.67
C MET A 182 -14.21 -7.74 3.33
N LEU A 183 -12.90 -7.94 3.10
CA LEU A 183 -12.27 -7.55 1.84
C LEU A 183 -12.86 -8.31 0.66
N MET A 184 -13.10 -9.61 0.80
CA MET A 184 -13.75 -10.41 -0.25
C MET A 184 -15.18 -9.93 -0.53
N ASN A 185 -15.95 -9.59 0.52
CA ASN A 185 -17.30 -9.04 0.34
C ASN A 185 -17.25 -7.66 -0.34
N PHE A 186 -16.34 -6.79 0.06
CA PHE A 186 -16.11 -5.49 -0.57
C PHE A 186 -15.79 -5.65 -2.07
N ILE A 187 -14.82 -6.48 -2.43
CA ILE A 187 -14.46 -6.73 -3.84
C ILE A 187 -15.69 -7.23 -4.61
N ASN A 188 -16.44 -8.18 -4.04
CA ASN A 188 -17.61 -8.75 -4.70
C ASN A 188 -18.82 -7.80 -4.79
N SER A 189 -18.89 -6.77 -3.93
CA SER A 189 -19.96 -5.76 -4.00
C SER A 189 -19.82 -4.80 -5.18
N ILE A 190 -18.65 -4.71 -5.81
CA ILE A 190 -18.42 -3.82 -6.95
C ILE A 190 -19.05 -4.42 -8.20
N ASP A 191 -19.97 -3.71 -8.82
CA ASP A 191 -20.60 -4.11 -10.08
C ASP A 191 -19.72 -3.72 -11.26
N CYS A 192 -18.91 -4.64 -11.77
CA CYS A 192 -17.99 -4.38 -12.88
C CYS A 192 -18.70 -3.95 -14.18
N SER A 193 -20.00 -4.21 -14.35
CA SER A 193 -20.75 -3.73 -15.52
C SER A 193 -20.94 -2.21 -15.49
N LYS A 194 -20.96 -1.63 -14.30
CA LYS A 194 -21.03 -0.17 -14.08
C LYS A 194 -19.66 0.51 -14.09
N PHE A 195 -18.58 -0.26 -13.97
CA PHE A 195 -17.21 0.23 -13.90
C PHE A 195 -16.29 -0.58 -14.84
N PRO A 196 -16.47 -0.43 -16.18
CA PRO A 196 -15.74 -1.25 -17.17
C PRO A 196 -14.22 -1.05 -17.12
N ASN A 197 -13.75 0.09 -16.60
CA ASN A 197 -12.33 0.43 -16.45
C ASN A 197 -11.84 0.32 -15.00
N LEU A 198 -12.51 -0.52 -14.18
CA LEU A 198 -12.03 -0.87 -12.84
C LEU A 198 -10.74 -1.66 -12.94
N GLU A 199 -9.78 -1.27 -12.11
CA GLU A 199 -8.51 -1.98 -11.91
C GLU A 199 -8.38 -2.40 -10.44
N LEU A 200 -8.19 -3.68 -10.21
CA LEU A 200 -7.93 -4.23 -8.88
C LEU A 200 -6.44 -4.53 -8.72
N ASP A 201 -5.83 -3.95 -7.69
CA ASP A 201 -4.49 -4.28 -7.21
C ASP A 201 -4.62 -5.03 -5.88
N ILE A 202 -4.10 -6.25 -5.82
CA ILE A 202 -4.23 -7.12 -4.64
C ILE A 202 -2.85 -7.35 -4.01
N GLY A 203 -2.70 -6.96 -2.74
CA GLY A 203 -1.56 -7.32 -1.92
C GLY A 203 -1.89 -8.57 -1.08
N THR A 204 -1.05 -9.61 -1.13
CA THR A 204 -1.31 -10.89 -0.46
C THR A 204 -0.03 -11.54 0.05
N ASN A 205 -0.17 -12.43 1.04
CA ASN A 205 0.90 -13.35 1.43
C ASN A 205 0.93 -14.64 0.56
N GLY A 206 0.00 -14.80 -0.36
CA GLY A 206 -0.08 -15.87 -1.35
C GLY A 206 -0.71 -17.18 -0.86
N LEU A 207 -0.61 -17.51 0.42
CA LEU A 207 -0.88 -18.87 0.92
C LEU A 207 -2.34 -19.34 0.79
N MET A 208 -3.29 -18.42 0.68
CA MET A 208 -4.70 -18.73 0.54
C MET A 208 -5.27 -18.41 -0.85
N CYS A 209 -4.43 -17.96 -1.78
CA CYS A 209 -4.87 -17.56 -3.12
C CYS A 209 -5.55 -18.68 -3.87
N GLU A 210 -4.89 -19.84 -4.02
CA GLU A 210 -5.43 -20.97 -4.77
C GLU A 210 -6.76 -21.47 -4.19
N GLN A 211 -6.79 -21.70 -2.88
CA GLN A 211 -7.97 -22.20 -2.17
C GLN A 211 -9.18 -21.26 -2.30
N ASN A 212 -8.96 -19.94 -2.25
CA ASN A 212 -10.01 -18.92 -2.18
C ASN A 212 -10.18 -18.13 -3.49
N TRP A 213 -9.47 -18.50 -4.57
CA TRP A 213 -9.56 -17.80 -5.86
C TRP A 213 -10.99 -17.74 -6.40
N HIS A 214 -11.73 -18.84 -6.28
CA HIS A 214 -13.11 -18.95 -6.73
C HIS A 214 -14.04 -17.90 -6.12
N ARG A 215 -13.70 -17.37 -4.93
CA ARG A 215 -14.50 -16.35 -4.24
C ARG A 215 -14.44 -14.97 -4.92
N LEU A 216 -13.49 -14.73 -5.80
CA LEU A 216 -13.43 -13.50 -6.60
C LEU A 216 -14.55 -13.45 -7.69
N GLY A 217 -15.16 -14.58 -8.03
CA GLY A 217 -16.18 -14.64 -9.07
C GLY A 217 -15.67 -14.04 -10.39
N ASP A 218 -16.45 -13.13 -10.99
CA ASP A 218 -16.10 -12.41 -12.21
C ASP A 218 -15.07 -11.29 -12.01
N LYS A 219 -14.80 -10.88 -10.75
CA LYS A 219 -13.88 -9.78 -10.39
C LYS A 219 -12.43 -10.08 -10.73
N HIS A 220 -12.05 -11.36 -10.90
CA HIS A 220 -10.71 -11.72 -11.33
C HIS A 220 -10.30 -11.06 -12.66
N ARG A 221 -11.27 -10.73 -13.53
CA ARG A 221 -11.03 -10.03 -14.81
C ARG A 221 -10.61 -8.56 -14.64
N ALA A 222 -10.96 -7.96 -13.51
CA ALA A 222 -10.55 -6.59 -13.17
C ALA A 222 -9.16 -6.51 -12.52
N ILE A 223 -8.56 -7.67 -12.15
CA ILE A 223 -7.23 -7.69 -11.55
C ILE A 223 -6.21 -7.21 -12.58
N LYS A 224 -5.44 -6.19 -12.21
CA LYS A 224 -4.32 -5.66 -13.00
C LYS A 224 -2.97 -5.93 -12.39
N LYS A 225 -2.94 -6.12 -11.07
CA LYS A 225 -1.71 -6.42 -10.35
C LYS A 225 -1.97 -7.28 -9.12
N ILE A 226 -1.12 -8.27 -8.90
CA ILE A 226 -1.01 -9.00 -7.63
C ILE A 226 0.41 -8.86 -7.11
N THR A 227 0.54 -8.38 -5.85
CA THR A 227 1.83 -8.29 -5.17
C THR A 227 1.89 -9.33 -4.06
N VAL A 228 2.80 -10.29 -4.19
CA VAL A 228 2.99 -11.37 -3.21
C VAL A 228 4.14 -11.03 -2.29
N SER A 229 3.88 -10.97 -0.99
CA SER A 229 4.90 -10.72 0.02
C SER A 229 5.55 -12.03 0.49
N ILE A 230 6.83 -12.23 0.14
CA ILE A 230 7.56 -13.48 0.40
C ILE A 230 8.71 -13.29 1.41
N ASP A 231 9.49 -12.21 1.30
CA ASP A 231 10.58 -11.81 2.22
C ASP A 231 11.81 -12.73 2.27
N ALA A 232 11.90 -13.78 1.47
CA ALA A 232 13.04 -14.68 1.52
C ALA A 232 13.21 -15.49 0.23
N SER A 233 14.42 -15.96 -0.02
CA SER A 233 14.74 -16.95 -1.05
C SER A 233 15.00 -18.36 -0.50
N GLN A 234 14.90 -18.54 0.82
CA GLN A 234 15.22 -19.79 1.51
C GLN A 234 14.15 -20.13 2.57
N ALA A 235 13.87 -21.44 2.72
CA ALA A 235 12.85 -21.97 3.63
C ALA A 235 13.01 -21.46 5.08
N GLY A 236 14.22 -21.58 5.65
CA GLY A 236 14.45 -21.19 7.04
C GLY A 236 14.22 -19.70 7.32
N THR A 237 14.60 -18.84 6.39
CA THR A 237 14.35 -17.39 6.49
C THR A 237 12.88 -17.07 6.27
N TYR A 238 12.24 -17.68 5.26
CA TYR A 238 10.83 -17.52 5.00
C TYR A 238 9.98 -17.85 6.24
N GLU A 239 10.16 -19.03 6.82
CA GLU A 239 9.34 -19.49 7.95
C GLU A 239 9.55 -18.67 9.23
N LYS A 240 10.70 -18.00 9.37
CA LYS A 240 10.96 -17.02 10.44
C LYS A 240 10.24 -15.70 10.20
N LEU A 241 10.36 -15.14 9.01
CA LEU A 241 9.84 -13.81 8.66
C LEU A 241 8.35 -13.84 8.34
N ARG A 242 7.88 -14.93 7.77
CA ARG A 242 6.45 -15.19 7.47
C ARG A 242 5.89 -16.23 8.43
N ARG A 243 6.01 -15.96 9.74
CA ARG A 243 5.66 -16.91 10.81
C ARG A 243 4.24 -17.44 10.67
N GLY A 244 4.13 -18.78 10.57
CA GLY A 244 2.93 -19.53 10.24
C GLY A 244 2.85 -19.97 8.78
N GLY A 245 3.67 -19.40 7.89
CA GLY A 245 3.83 -19.86 6.52
C GLY A 245 4.70 -21.11 6.40
N LYS A 246 4.55 -21.83 5.29
CA LYS A 246 5.35 -23.00 4.94
C LYS A 246 5.96 -22.79 3.57
N TRP A 247 7.29 -22.99 3.47
CA TRP A 247 8.04 -22.77 2.25
C TRP A 247 7.50 -23.52 1.02
N PRO A 248 7.19 -24.82 1.07
CA PRO A 248 6.60 -25.50 -0.09
C PRO A 248 5.27 -24.86 -0.53
N LYS A 249 4.45 -24.38 0.44
CA LYS A 249 3.14 -23.80 0.14
C LYS A 249 3.23 -22.44 -0.57
N ILE A 250 4.21 -21.61 -0.24
CA ILE A 250 4.38 -20.35 -0.98
C ILE A 250 4.88 -20.61 -2.41
N LEU A 251 5.75 -21.61 -2.62
CA LEU A 251 6.19 -21.99 -3.95
C LEU A 251 5.04 -22.57 -4.82
N GLU A 252 4.17 -23.37 -4.23
CA GLU A 252 2.92 -23.86 -4.89
C GLU A 252 2.04 -22.66 -5.27
N ALA A 253 1.81 -21.72 -4.34
CA ALA A 253 1.03 -20.52 -4.59
C ALA A 253 1.61 -19.63 -5.70
N MET A 254 2.94 -19.51 -5.77
CA MET A 254 3.60 -18.76 -6.85
C MET A 254 3.39 -19.43 -8.22
N LYS A 255 3.48 -20.76 -8.31
CA LYS A 255 3.16 -21.50 -9.55
C LYS A 255 1.70 -21.31 -9.96
N PHE A 256 0.77 -21.36 -9.01
CA PHE A 256 -0.65 -21.08 -9.26
C PHE A 256 -0.84 -19.65 -9.80
N LEU A 257 -0.26 -18.65 -9.17
CA LEU A 257 -0.37 -17.25 -9.61
C LEU A 257 0.29 -16.99 -10.95
N GLN A 258 1.42 -17.65 -11.26
CA GLN A 258 2.04 -17.63 -12.58
C GLN A 258 1.09 -18.17 -13.66
N SER A 259 0.43 -19.30 -13.39
CA SER A 259 -0.58 -19.85 -14.30
C SER A 259 -1.75 -18.88 -14.51
N LYS A 260 -2.24 -18.25 -13.43
CA LYS A 260 -3.31 -17.26 -13.51
C LYS A 260 -2.90 -15.96 -14.20
N LYS A 261 -1.65 -15.54 -14.06
CA LYS A 261 -1.07 -14.42 -14.83
C LYS A 261 -1.14 -14.70 -16.33
N HIS A 262 -0.73 -15.89 -16.77
CA HIS A 262 -0.77 -16.28 -18.18
C HIS A 262 -2.23 -16.37 -18.72
N GLU A 263 -3.19 -16.77 -17.87
CA GLU A 263 -4.60 -16.86 -18.23
C GLU A 263 -5.26 -15.46 -18.33
N LEU A 264 -4.96 -14.55 -17.41
CA LEU A 264 -5.73 -13.32 -17.20
C LEU A 264 -4.97 -12.03 -17.56
N GLY A 265 -3.65 -12.09 -17.72
CA GLY A 265 -2.82 -10.97 -18.18
C GLY A 265 -2.56 -9.88 -17.14
N PHE A 266 -2.67 -10.19 -15.84
CA PHE A 266 -2.28 -9.23 -14.79
C PHE A 266 -0.76 -9.22 -14.55
N ALA A 267 -0.24 -8.12 -14.00
CA ALA A 267 1.15 -8.04 -13.57
C ALA A 267 1.35 -8.78 -12.23
N LEU A 268 2.31 -9.71 -12.18
CA LEU A 268 2.71 -10.42 -10.96
C LEU A 268 3.93 -9.75 -10.35
N HIS A 269 3.76 -9.18 -9.17
CA HIS A 269 4.83 -8.56 -8.40
C HIS A 269 5.16 -9.39 -7.16
N THR A 270 6.39 -9.28 -6.68
CA THR A 270 6.78 -9.83 -5.38
C THR A 270 7.38 -8.74 -4.52
N ARG A 271 7.26 -8.88 -3.21
CA ARG A 271 7.84 -7.95 -2.25
C ARG A 271 8.74 -8.66 -1.25
N ILE A 272 9.88 -8.06 -0.98
CA ILE A 272 10.76 -8.38 0.13
C ILE A 272 10.88 -7.16 1.05
N ILE A 273 10.52 -7.34 2.33
CA ILE A 273 10.79 -6.35 3.37
C ILE A 273 12.21 -6.58 3.86
N VAL A 274 13.13 -5.72 3.40
CA VAL A 274 14.55 -5.84 3.69
C VAL A 274 14.83 -5.53 5.15
N GLN A 275 15.45 -6.50 5.82
CA GLN A 275 15.81 -6.45 7.22
C GLN A 275 17.04 -7.33 7.48
N GLN A 276 17.61 -7.28 8.68
CA GLN A 276 18.85 -7.96 9.04
C GLN A 276 18.85 -9.46 8.69
N GLN A 277 17.70 -10.15 8.78
CA GLN A 277 17.63 -11.59 8.53
C GLN A 277 17.65 -11.99 7.04
N ASN A 278 17.43 -11.05 6.11
CA ASN A 278 17.25 -11.39 4.70
C ASN A 278 18.01 -10.47 3.72
N TYR A 279 18.74 -9.45 4.18
CA TYR A 279 19.41 -8.54 3.25
C TYR A 279 20.45 -9.25 2.36
N THR A 280 21.11 -10.31 2.86
CA THR A 280 22.03 -11.11 2.06
C THR A 280 21.36 -12.00 1.01
N GLN A 281 20.02 -12.06 1.02
CA GLN A 281 19.24 -12.85 0.09
C GLN A 281 18.60 -11.99 -1.02
N MET A 282 18.86 -10.69 -1.12
CA MET A 282 18.21 -9.81 -2.08
C MET A 282 18.39 -10.27 -3.53
N GLU A 283 19.61 -10.61 -3.94
CA GLU A 283 19.89 -11.10 -5.31
C GLU A 283 19.33 -12.51 -5.55
N SER A 284 19.50 -13.43 -4.60
CA SER A 284 18.93 -14.78 -4.71
C SER A 284 17.40 -14.77 -4.67
N PHE A 285 16.79 -13.80 -3.99
CA PHE A 285 15.35 -13.56 -4.03
C PHE A 285 14.88 -13.11 -5.43
N TYR A 286 15.61 -12.18 -6.04
CA TYR A 286 15.36 -11.79 -7.42
C TYR A 286 15.40 -13.00 -8.36
N ASN A 287 16.48 -13.80 -8.28
CA ASN A 287 16.63 -14.98 -9.12
C ASN A 287 15.52 -16.02 -8.92
N LEU A 288 15.08 -16.23 -7.66
CA LEU A 288 13.91 -17.06 -7.36
C LEU A 288 12.64 -16.50 -8.04
N CYS A 289 12.40 -15.20 -7.95
CA CYS A 289 11.22 -14.57 -8.53
C CYS A 289 11.17 -14.72 -10.06
N GLN A 290 12.33 -14.67 -10.74
CA GLN A 290 12.40 -14.87 -12.20
C GLN A 290 11.94 -16.28 -12.60
N THR A 291 12.07 -17.31 -11.76
CA THR A 291 11.55 -18.66 -12.05
C THR A 291 10.03 -18.73 -12.12
N PHE A 292 9.32 -17.72 -11.60
CA PHE A 292 7.86 -17.60 -11.61
C PHE A 292 7.34 -16.52 -12.56
N ASP A 293 8.19 -16.03 -13.48
CA ASP A 293 7.81 -14.98 -14.43
C ASP A 293 7.24 -13.72 -13.73
N VAL A 294 7.91 -13.28 -12.67
CA VAL A 294 7.56 -12.07 -11.91
C VAL A 294 7.96 -10.84 -12.72
N ASP A 295 7.04 -9.88 -12.89
CA ASP A 295 7.29 -8.65 -13.65
C ASP A 295 8.10 -7.62 -12.84
N THR A 296 7.88 -7.56 -11.52
CA THR A 296 8.58 -6.60 -10.66
C THR A 296 8.89 -7.20 -9.30
N VAL A 297 10.12 -7.05 -8.87
CA VAL A 297 10.57 -7.37 -7.51
C VAL A 297 10.68 -6.07 -6.71
N GLU A 298 9.85 -5.93 -5.70
CA GLU A 298 9.80 -4.76 -4.83
C GLU A 298 10.66 -5.00 -3.57
N TYR A 299 11.63 -4.12 -3.35
CA TYR A 299 12.45 -4.06 -2.14
C TYR A 299 11.95 -2.91 -1.27
N SER A 300 11.44 -3.23 -0.10
CA SER A 300 10.92 -2.23 0.85
C SER A 300 11.70 -2.26 2.14
N ARG A 301 12.06 -1.09 2.67
CA ARG A 301 12.70 -1.00 3.98
C ARG A 301 11.73 -1.44 5.08
N VAL A 302 12.23 -2.13 6.10
CA VAL A 302 11.43 -2.51 7.26
C VAL A 302 10.90 -1.29 7.99
N THR A 303 9.63 -1.37 8.43
CA THR A 303 8.97 -0.33 9.22
C THR A 303 8.49 -0.93 10.54
N ASN A 304 8.64 -0.18 11.63
CA ASN A 304 8.11 -0.60 12.92
C ASN A 304 6.61 -0.28 13.02
N TRP A 305 5.79 -1.31 12.97
CA TRP A 305 4.34 -1.20 13.15
C TRP A 305 3.91 -1.35 14.63
N GLY A 306 4.85 -1.15 15.57
CA GLY A 306 4.59 -1.24 17.00
C GLY A 306 4.80 -2.64 17.60
N THR A 307 5.40 -3.56 16.84
CA THR A 307 5.72 -4.92 17.32
C THR A 307 7.06 -5.00 18.05
N TRP A 308 7.94 -4.03 17.85
CA TRP A 308 9.27 -3.96 18.42
C TRP A 308 9.47 -2.70 19.24
N ASN A 309 10.22 -2.78 20.31
CA ASN A 309 10.76 -1.60 20.97
C ASN A 309 11.85 -0.95 20.10
N PHE A 310 12.35 0.20 20.55
CA PHE A 310 13.35 0.97 19.77
C PHE A 310 14.65 0.20 19.49
N LEU A 311 15.17 -0.54 20.48
CA LEU A 311 16.42 -1.29 20.32
C LEU A 311 16.22 -2.51 19.42
N GLU A 312 15.12 -3.24 19.60
CA GLU A 312 14.76 -4.35 18.73
C GLU A 312 14.60 -3.90 17.28
N PHE A 313 13.86 -2.81 17.05
CA PHE A 313 13.68 -2.27 15.70
C PHE A 313 15.02 -1.91 15.05
N ASN A 314 15.89 -1.20 15.76
CA ASN A 314 17.21 -0.84 15.23
C ASN A 314 18.08 -2.05 14.89
N SER A 315 17.94 -3.18 15.60
CA SER A 315 18.65 -4.42 15.27
C SER A 315 18.08 -5.12 14.02
N HIS A 316 16.85 -4.83 13.61
CA HIS A 316 16.25 -5.36 12.39
C HIS A 316 16.45 -4.44 11.18
N ASP A 317 16.53 -3.13 11.38
CA ASP A 317 16.64 -2.13 10.32
C ASP A 317 18.10 -2.02 9.82
N VAL A 318 18.51 -3.00 9.04
CA VAL A 318 19.87 -3.08 8.47
C VAL A 318 20.21 -1.89 7.55
N LEU A 319 19.21 -1.14 7.10
CA LEU A 319 19.38 0.06 6.29
C LEU A 319 19.44 1.35 7.13
N ASN A 320 19.51 1.23 8.45
CA ASN A 320 19.85 2.33 9.34
C ASN A 320 21.37 2.55 9.32
N PRO A 321 21.88 3.79 9.06
CA PRO A 321 23.32 4.07 9.01
C PRO A 321 24.12 3.69 10.26
N VAL A 322 23.45 3.56 11.41
CA VAL A 322 24.12 3.14 12.67
C VAL A 322 24.13 1.63 12.88
N HIS A 323 23.50 0.85 11.98
CA HIS A 323 23.48 -0.61 12.07
C HIS A 323 24.86 -1.19 11.72
N PRO A 324 25.40 -2.19 12.48
CA PRO A 324 26.75 -2.74 12.22
C PRO A 324 26.93 -3.29 10.80
N GLU A 325 25.88 -3.85 10.20
CA GLU A 325 25.91 -4.45 8.86
C GLU A 325 25.42 -3.47 7.76
N TYR A 326 25.27 -2.18 8.06
CA TYR A 326 24.77 -1.19 7.10
C TYR A 326 25.56 -1.18 5.79
N ALA A 327 26.90 -1.16 5.86
CA ALA A 327 27.75 -1.13 4.66
C ALA A 327 27.58 -2.36 3.78
N LEU A 328 27.40 -3.54 4.38
CA LEU A 328 27.14 -4.78 3.67
C LEU A 328 25.76 -4.75 3.00
N ALA A 329 24.75 -4.27 3.71
CA ALA A 329 23.41 -4.14 3.16
C ALA A 329 23.35 -3.14 2.00
N GLN A 330 24.08 -2.03 2.08
CA GLN A 330 24.20 -1.07 0.99
C GLN A 330 24.90 -1.69 -0.25
N ALA A 331 25.92 -2.53 -0.06
CA ALA A 331 26.58 -3.23 -1.16
C ALA A 331 25.62 -4.21 -1.87
N GLU A 332 24.82 -4.97 -1.10
CA GLU A 332 23.80 -5.86 -1.68
C GLU A 332 22.70 -5.06 -2.39
N LEU A 333 22.25 -3.95 -1.79
CA LEU A 333 21.26 -3.06 -2.41
C LEU A 333 21.77 -2.46 -3.73
N ALA A 334 23.04 -2.08 -3.79
CA ALA A 334 23.66 -1.55 -5.01
C ALA A 334 23.68 -2.59 -6.14
N ARG A 335 23.87 -3.88 -5.83
CA ARG A 335 23.82 -4.97 -6.81
C ARG A 335 22.43 -5.12 -7.40
N VAL A 336 21.40 -5.23 -6.55
CA VAL A 336 20.02 -5.45 -7.02
C VAL A 336 19.44 -4.22 -7.73
N LYS A 337 19.94 -3.01 -7.46
CA LYS A 337 19.59 -1.79 -8.21
C LYS A 337 20.01 -1.82 -9.68
N GLN A 338 20.93 -2.70 -10.07
CA GLN A 338 21.33 -2.88 -11.47
C GLN A 338 20.43 -3.87 -12.22
N LEU A 339 19.56 -4.60 -11.52
CA LEU A 339 18.70 -5.61 -12.11
C LEU A 339 17.44 -4.97 -12.70
N SER A 340 16.98 -5.46 -13.85
CA SER A 340 15.75 -5.00 -14.50
C SER A 340 14.51 -5.45 -13.73
N GLY A 341 13.41 -4.69 -13.82
CA GLY A 341 12.17 -5.06 -13.15
C GLY A 341 12.25 -4.98 -11.62
N THR A 342 13.10 -4.12 -11.07
CA THR A 342 13.19 -3.87 -9.62
C THR A 342 12.59 -2.53 -9.26
N TRP A 343 12.00 -2.46 -8.07
CA TRP A 343 11.47 -1.23 -7.50
C TRP A 343 11.83 -1.12 -6.01
N PHE A 344 12.05 0.11 -5.53
CA PHE A 344 12.60 0.36 -4.19
C PHE A 344 11.73 1.35 -3.41
N ALA A 345 11.30 0.96 -2.21
CA ALA A 345 10.49 1.78 -1.32
C ALA A 345 11.23 2.10 -0.01
N GLY A 346 11.41 3.38 0.28
CA GLY A 346 12.02 3.85 1.53
C GLY A 346 13.52 3.56 1.66
N MET A 347 14.23 3.46 0.51
CA MET A 347 15.66 3.10 0.45
C MET A 347 16.49 4.13 -0.29
#